data_73ab872d6bb170c46c340baec5d1498b
#
_entry.id   73ab872d6bb170c46c340baec5d1498b
#
_cell.length_a   1.000
_cell.length_b   1.000
_cell.length_c   1.000
_cell.angle_alpha   90.00
_cell.angle_beta   90.00
_cell.angle_gamma   90.00
#
_symmetry.space_group_name_H-M   'P 1'
#
loop_
_entity.id
_entity.type
_entity.pdbx_description
1 polymer ?
#
loop_
_entity_poly.entity_id
_entity_poly.type
_entity_poly.pdbx_seq_one_letter_code
_entity_poly.pdbx_strand_id
1 'polypeptide(L)'
;MRRITLRLAKTDDWPAIQALHREHQAAQGTNYELPNLFGPAIALALVGVEAQGTIRSCIYVEAIAELRFVGCDPKATAFCSRDVEGLSYAIKLLGFRWLECFVPRQLKKMIQKPLRRAGFACVDRELAHFNKDLRRNL
;
A
#
# COMPACT_ATOMS: atom_id res chain seq x y z
N MET A 1 5.11 -9.44 -34.24
CA MET A 1 5.03 -8.76 -32.93
C MET A 1 3.83 -7.82 -32.92
N ARG A 2 2.87 -8.02 -32.02
CA ARG A 2 1.68 -7.13 -31.94
C ARG A 2 2.10 -5.78 -31.35
N ARG A 3 1.73 -4.70 -32.00
CA ARG A 3 2.04 -3.35 -31.52
C ARG A 3 1.11 -3.00 -30.36
N ILE A 4 1.70 -2.75 -29.18
CA ILE A 4 0.99 -2.30 -27.98
C ILE A 4 1.30 -0.82 -27.79
N THR A 5 0.28 -0.02 -27.58
CA THR A 5 0.39 1.39 -27.22
C THR A 5 0.06 1.59 -25.74
N LEU A 6 0.93 2.26 -25.00
CA LEU A 6 0.67 2.61 -23.60
C LEU A 6 -0.11 3.92 -23.52
N ARG A 7 -1.14 3.95 -22.68
CA ARG A 7 -1.88 5.15 -22.32
C ARG A 7 -2.34 5.13 -20.86
N LEU A 8 -2.75 6.26 -20.36
CA LEU A 8 -3.38 6.33 -19.04
C LEU A 8 -4.66 5.47 -18.99
N ALA A 9 -4.83 4.75 -17.88
CA ALA A 9 -6.05 4.03 -17.60
C ALA A 9 -7.23 5.01 -17.39
N LYS A 10 -8.40 4.64 -17.89
CA LYS A 10 -9.67 5.37 -17.73
C LYS A 10 -10.62 4.52 -16.91
N THR A 11 -11.61 5.14 -16.28
CA THR A 11 -12.64 4.43 -15.52
C THR A 11 -13.35 3.36 -16.33
N ASP A 12 -13.59 3.61 -17.62
CA ASP A 12 -14.23 2.65 -18.54
C ASP A 12 -13.36 1.40 -18.82
N ASP A 13 -12.05 1.45 -18.54
CA ASP A 13 -11.15 0.31 -18.69
C ASP A 13 -11.29 -0.69 -17.51
N TRP A 14 -11.94 -0.30 -16.43
CA TRP A 14 -11.95 -1.07 -15.18
C TRP A 14 -12.44 -2.52 -15.35
N PRO A 15 -13.54 -2.82 -16.04
CA PRO A 15 -13.96 -4.19 -16.24
C PRO A 15 -12.92 -5.06 -16.96
N ALA A 16 -12.26 -4.50 -17.97
CA ALA A 16 -11.21 -5.19 -18.73
C ALA A 16 -9.95 -5.43 -17.89
N ILE A 17 -9.57 -4.45 -17.05
CA ILE A 17 -8.45 -4.57 -16.10
C ILE A 17 -8.74 -5.67 -15.07
N GLN A 18 -9.94 -5.70 -14.53
CA GLN A 18 -10.35 -6.75 -13.58
C GLN A 18 -10.35 -8.14 -14.22
N ALA A 19 -10.79 -8.27 -15.47
CA ALA A 19 -10.74 -9.54 -16.20
C ALA A 19 -9.29 -9.99 -16.41
N LEU A 20 -8.41 -9.09 -16.88
CA LEU A 20 -6.99 -9.36 -17.06
C LEU A 20 -6.31 -9.79 -15.77
N HIS A 21 -6.64 -9.13 -14.65
CA HIS A 21 -6.10 -9.47 -13.33
C HIS A 21 -6.52 -10.88 -12.89
N ARG A 22 -7.80 -11.26 -13.05
CA ARG A 22 -8.30 -12.61 -12.74
C ARG A 22 -7.60 -13.68 -13.57
N GLU A 23 -7.45 -13.45 -14.88
CA GLU A 23 -6.73 -14.35 -15.79
C GLU A 23 -5.28 -14.52 -15.35
N HIS A 24 -4.60 -13.42 -15.01
CA HIS A 24 -3.22 -13.44 -14.54
C HIS A 24 -3.08 -14.22 -13.21
N GLN A 25 -3.96 -13.98 -12.25
CA GLN A 25 -3.96 -14.71 -10.98
C GLN A 25 -4.15 -16.21 -11.19
N ALA A 26 -5.10 -16.60 -12.02
CA ALA A 26 -5.37 -18.00 -12.33
C ALA A 26 -4.16 -18.68 -12.98
N ALA A 27 -3.50 -18.00 -13.92
CA ALA A 27 -2.32 -18.50 -14.61
C ALA A 27 -1.08 -18.62 -13.71
N GLN A 28 -0.92 -17.72 -12.72
CA GLN A 28 0.25 -17.66 -11.84
C GLN A 28 0.04 -18.41 -10.51
N GLY A 29 -1.16 -18.87 -10.21
CA GLY A 29 -1.50 -19.46 -8.90
C GLY A 29 -1.38 -18.45 -7.74
N THR A 30 -1.51 -17.17 -8.02
CA THR A 30 -1.41 -16.09 -7.03
C THR A 30 -2.80 -15.61 -6.61
N ASN A 31 -2.88 -14.97 -5.45
CA ASN A 31 -4.12 -14.39 -4.94
C ASN A 31 -3.81 -13.06 -4.23
N TYR A 32 -3.51 -12.02 -5.01
CA TYR A 32 -3.35 -10.68 -4.47
C TYR A 32 -4.50 -9.77 -4.94
N GLU A 33 -4.89 -8.86 -4.08
CA GLU A 33 -6.00 -7.95 -4.33
C GLU A 33 -5.59 -6.83 -5.29
N LEU A 34 -6.41 -6.60 -6.32
CA LEU A 34 -6.26 -5.43 -7.19
C LEU A 34 -6.77 -4.17 -6.45
N PRO A 35 -5.94 -3.14 -6.26
CA PRO A 35 -6.41 -1.90 -5.65
C PRO A 35 -7.37 -1.16 -6.58
N ASN A 36 -8.13 -0.22 -6.02
CA ASN A 36 -8.85 0.74 -6.83
C ASN A 36 -7.84 1.67 -7.54
N LEU A 37 -7.63 1.43 -8.84
CA LEU A 37 -6.63 2.18 -9.65
C LEU A 37 -6.96 3.66 -9.84
N PHE A 38 -8.15 4.10 -9.46
CA PHE A 38 -8.62 5.49 -9.53
C PHE A 38 -8.70 6.14 -8.13
N GLY A 39 -8.24 5.43 -7.12
CA GLY A 39 -8.17 5.93 -5.75
C GLY A 39 -6.96 6.85 -5.49
N PRO A 40 -6.99 7.59 -4.37
CA PRO A 40 -5.97 8.59 -4.05
C PRO A 40 -4.58 8.00 -3.78
N ALA A 41 -4.50 6.70 -3.47
CA ALA A 41 -3.22 6.00 -3.26
C ALA A 41 -2.52 5.59 -4.56
N ILE A 42 -3.17 5.74 -5.72
CA ILE A 42 -2.57 5.40 -7.01
C ILE A 42 -2.03 6.67 -7.67
N ALA A 43 -0.71 6.74 -7.76
CA ALA A 43 -0.02 7.86 -8.39
C ALA A 43 -0.13 7.83 -9.93
N LEU A 44 -0.17 6.63 -10.51
CA LEU A 44 -0.21 6.43 -11.95
C LEU A 44 -0.76 5.02 -12.26
N ALA A 45 -1.64 4.92 -13.25
CA ALA A 45 -2.03 3.64 -13.84
C ALA A 45 -1.99 3.73 -15.37
N LEU A 46 -1.33 2.79 -16.02
CA LEU A 46 -1.18 2.69 -17.46
C LEU A 46 -1.73 1.36 -17.95
N VAL A 47 -2.38 1.41 -19.10
CA VAL A 47 -2.83 0.21 -19.84
C VAL A 47 -2.10 0.10 -21.18
N GLY A 48 -1.72 -1.12 -21.53
CA GLY A 48 -1.20 -1.46 -22.85
C GLY A 48 -2.33 -1.97 -23.73
N VAL A 49 -2.57 -1.27 -24.83
CA VAL A 49 -3.73 -1.48 -25.73
C VAL A 49 -3.26 -1.90 -27.10
N GLU A 50 -3.84 -2.96 -27.67
CA GLU A 50 -3.66 -3.36 -29.06
C GLU A 50 -4.41 -2.42 -30.01
N ALA A 51 -4.09 -2.49 -31.30
CA ALA A 51 -4.73 -1.67 -32.34
C ALA A 51 -6.26 -1.80 -32.38
N GLN A 52 -6.78 -2.96 -31.97
CA GLN A 52 -8.23 -3.21 -31.89
C GLN A 52 -8.90 -2.69 -30.61
N GLY A 53 -8.16 -2.03 -29.71
CA GLY A 53 -8.67 -1.52 -28.47
C GLY A 53 -8.63 -2.51 -27.30
N THR A 54 -8.15 -3.74 -27.50
CA THR A 54 -8.05 -4.76 -26.44
C THR A 54 -6.93 -4.42 -25.47
N ILE A 55 -7.23 -4.37 -24.17
CA ILE A 55 -6.24 -4.20 -23.10
C ILE A 55 -5.51 -5.52 -22.87
N ARG A 56 -4.17 -5.50 -22.94
CA ARG A 56 -3.29 -6.66 -22.79
C ARG A 56 -2.38 -6.56 -21.57
N SER A 57 -2.21 -5.39 -21.02
CA SER A 57 -1.42 -5.18 -19.82
C SER A 57 -1.95 -4.00 -19.02
N CYS A 58 -1.70 -4.04 -17.72
CA CYS A 58 -1.92 -2.93 -16.82
C CYS A 58 -0.76 -2.87 -15.83
N ILE A 59 -0.18 -1.70 -15.66
CA ILE A 59 0.84 -1.42 -14.64
C ILE A 59 0.41 -0.19 -13.85
N TYR A 60 0.73 -0.17 -12.58
CA TYR A 60 0.40 0.96 -11.73
C TYR A 60 1.48 1.23 -10.69
N VAL A 61 1.51 2.47 -10.20
CA VAL A 61 2.35 2.93 -9.10
C VAL A 61 1.46 3.27 -7.92
N GLU A 62 1.63 2.53 -6.83
CA GLU A 62 0.90 2.74 -5.60
C GLU A 62 1.75 3.52 -4.60
N ALA A 63 1.15 4.54 -3.99
CA ALA A 63 1.78 5.29 -2.91
C ALA A 63 1.65 4.53 -1.59
N ILE A 64 2.71 4.62 -0.77
CA ILE A 64 2.76 4.08 0.58
C ILE A 64 2.69 5.25 1.54
N ALA A 65 1.81 5.17 2.54
CA ALA A 65 1.79 6.15 3.62
C ALA A 65 2.96 5.92 4.57
N GLU A 66 3.65 6.97 4.98
CA GLU A 66 4.76 6.89 5.92
C GLU A 66 4.42 7.64 7.21
N LEU A 67 4.51 6.93 8.33
CA LEU A 67 4.42 7.52 9.67
C LEU A 67 5.80 8.03 10.09
N ARG A 68 5.92 9.33 10.30
CA ARG A 68 7.15 9.97 10.76
C ARG A 68 6.98 10.57 12.15
N PHE A 69 8.03 10.45 12.96
CA PHE A 69 8.11 11.10 14.25
C PHE A 69 8.83 12.44 14.09
N VAL A 70 8.11 13.54 14.31
CA VAL A 70 8.69 14.90 14.29
C VAL A 70 9.47 15.18 15.56
N GLY A 71 9.01 14.61 16.68
CA GLY A 71 9.66 14.69 17.97
C GLY A 71 8.91 13.87 19.00
N CYS A 72 9.61 13.40 20.03
CA CYS A 72 9.02 12.66 21.13
C CYS A 72 9.78 13.03 22.41
N ASP A 73 9.06 13.59 23.37
CA ASP A 73 9.60 13.72 24.72
C ASP A 73 9.67 12.32 25.36
N PRO A 74 10.87 11.82 25.72
CA PRO A 74 10.99 10.51 26.32
C PRO A 74 10.24 10.36 27.67
N LYS A 75 9.83 11.46 28.28
CA LYS A 75 8.98 11.48 29.46
C LYS A 75 7.49 11.52 29.16
N ALA A 76 7.10 11.80 27.91
CA ALA A 76 5.71 11.80 27.49
C ALA A 76 5.27 10.35 27.21
N THR A 77 4.36 9.84 28.02
CA THR A 77 3.74 8.50 27.83
C THR A 77 2.64 8.49 26.74
N ALA A 78 2.56 9.54 25.94
CA ALA A 78 1.42 9.82 25.06
C ALA A 78 1.30 8.92 23.85
N PHE A 79 2.32 8.15 23.48
CA PHE A 79 2.28 7.29 22.30
C PHE A 79 1.84 5.89 22.69
N CYS A 80 0.58 5.57 22.44
CA CYS A 80 0.04 4.23 22.72
C CYS A 80 -0.40 3.50 21.43
N SER A 81 -0.56 2.19 21.53
CA SER A 81 -1.00 1.36 20.39
C SER A 81 -2.37 1.78 19.84
N ARG A 82 -3.26 2.25 20.68
CA ARG A 82 -4.61 2.72 20.29
C ARG A 82 -4.54 3.93 19.35
N ASP A 83 -3.61 4.88 19.62
CA ASP A 83 -3.44 6.06 18.77
C ASP A 83 -2.95 5.65 17.38
N VAL A 84 -2.03 4.70 17.32
CA VAL A 84 -1.49 4.14 16.06
C VAL A 84 -2.55 3.36 15.30
N GLU A 85 -3.40 2.61 16.00
CA GLU A 85 -4.53 1.90 15.38
C GLU A 85 -5.54 2.88 14.78
N GLY A 86 -5.90 3.93 15.50
CA GLY A 86 -6.78 4.99 15.01
C GLY A 86 -6.23 5.68 13.77
N LEU A 87 -4.92 6.02 13.78
CA LEU A 87 -4.24 6.58 12.62
C LEU A 87 -4.23 5.59 11.44
N SER A 88 -3.93 4.33 11.68
CA SER A 88 -3.94 3.28 10.64
C SER A 88 -5.31 3.16 9.99
N TYR A 89 -6.38 3.23 10.77
CA TYR A 89 -7.75 3.20 10.26
C TYR A 89 -8.05 4.43 9.38
N ALA A 90 -7.66 5.64 9.81
CA ALA A 90 -7.84 6.85 9.02
C ALA A 90 -7.08 6.78 7.68
N ILE A 91 -5.83 6.31 7.68
CA ILE A 91 -5.02 6.13 6.47
C ILE A 91 -5.67 5.11 5.52
N LYS A 92 -6.25 4.03 6.06
CA LYS A 92 -6.99 3.05 5.26
C LYS A 92 -8.22 3.66 4.60
N LEU A 93 -8.99 4.50 5.32
CA LEU A 93 -10.16 5.20 4.75
C LEU A 93 -9.76 6.13 3.60
N LEU A 94 -8.52 6.63 3.58
CA LEU A 94 -7.95 7.39 2.46
C LEU A 94 -7.54 6.51 1.28
N GLY A 95 -7.72 5.18 1.35
CA GLY A 95 -7.43 4.26 0.26
C GLY A 95 -6.01 3.69 0.23
N PHE A 96 -5.17 3.99 1.22
CA PHE A 96 -3.83 3.39 1.32
C PHE A 96 -3.92 1.97 1.85
N ARG A 97 -3.12 1.06 1.26
CA ARG A 97 -3.04 -0.34 1.67
C ARG A 97 -1.87 -0.63 2.59
N TRP A 98 -0.86 0.25 2.56
CA TRP A 98 0.38 0.09 3.30
C TRP A 98 0.69 1.31 4.14
N LEU A 99 1.20 1.06 5.32
CA LEU A 99 1.71 2.10 6.22
C LEU A 99 3.11 1.67 6.69
N GLU A 100 4.10 2.51 6.43
CA GLU A 100 5.48 2.31 6.85
C GLU A 100 5.84 3.25 7.99
N CYS A 101 6.80 2.83 8.81
CA CYS A 101 7.32 3.62 9.90
C CYS A 101 8.81 3.36 10.07
N PHE A 102 9.61 4.41 9.98
CA PHE A 102 11.02 4.40 10.33
C PHE A 102 11.20 4.98 11.73
N VAL A 103 11.66 4.16 12.66
CA VAL A 103 11.83 4.55 14.04
C VAL A 103 13.30 4.94 14.27
N PRO A 104 13.58 6.17 14.75
CA PRO A 104 14.92 6.54 15.15
C PRO A 104 15.46 5.56 16.22
N ARG A 105 16.74 5.19 16.09
CA ARG A 105 17.36 4.16 16.98
C ARG A 105 17.16 4.46 18.47
N GLN A 106 17.22 5.75 18.82
CA GLN A 106 17.03 6.20 20.22
C GLN A 106 15.62 5.91 20.75
N LEU A 107 14.62 5.89 19.86
CA LEU A 107 13.22 5.67 20.22
C LEU A 107 12.78 4.21 20.06
N LYS A 108 13.62 3.36 19.47
CA LYS A 108 13.26 1.98 19.12
C LYS A 108 12.68 1.19 20.30
N LYS A 109 13.38 1.21 21.44
CA LYS A 109 12.95 0.43 22.63
C LYS A 109 11.58 0.87 23.14
N MET A 110 11.27 2.16 23.03
CA MET A 110 10.05 2.75 23.56
C MET A 110 8.86 2.53 22.61
N ILE A 111 9.08 2.64 21.29
CA ILE A 111 8.02 2.66 20.27
C ILE A 111 7.76 1.26 19.69
N GLN A 112 8.74 0.37 19.67
CA GLN A 112 8.63 -0.95 19.06
C GLN A 112 7.45 -1.78 19.62
N LYS A 113 7.22 -1.76 20.94
CA LYS A 113 6.15 -2.54 21.56
C LYS A 113 4.75 -2.00 21.19
N PRO A 114 4.48 -0.69 21.27
CA PRO A 114 3.25 -0.11 20.75
C PRO A 114 2.99 -0.39 19.28
N LEU A 115 4.01 -0.26 18.40
CA LEU A 115 3.87 -0.54 16.98
C LEU A 115 3.49 -2.01 16.73
N ARG A 116 4.17 -2.96 17.37
CA ARG A 116 3.83 -4.38 17.25
C ARG A 116 2.41 -4.69 17.71
N ARG A 117 1.97 -4.10 18.81
CA ARG A 117 0.58 -4.25 19.29
C ARG A 117 -0.43 -3.67 18.32
N ALA A 118 -0.07 -2.60 17.61
CA ALA A 118 -0.89 -2.01 16.55
C ALA A 118 -0.80 -2.77 15.21
N GLY A 119 -0.14 -3.93 15.17
CA GLY A 119 -0.08 -4.80 13.99
C GLY A 119 1.03 -4.50 12.99
N PHE A 120 2.05 -3.70 13.38
CA PHE A 120 3.22 -3.50 12.54
C PHE A 120 4.19 -4.68 12.65
N ALA A 121 4.71 -5.13 11.51
CA ALA A 121 5.82 -6.06 11.42
C ALA A 121 7.14 -5.30 11.28
N CYS A 122 8.19 -5.77 11.96
CA CYS A 122 9.55 -5.25 11.75
C CYS A 122 10.13 -5.90 10.50
N VAL A 123 10.36 -5.10 9.47
CA VAL A 123 10.89 -5.55 8.17
C VAL A 123 12.41 -5.55 8.18
N ASP A 124 13.01 -4.56 8.82
CA ASP A 124 14.45 -4.42 8.97
C ASP A 124 14.80 -4.06 10.41
N ARG A 125 15.55 -4.95 11.06
CA ARG A 125 15.95 -4.76 12.46
C ARG A 125 17.05 -3.70 12.62
N GLU A 126 17.92 -3.56 11.64
CA GLU A 126 19.03 -2.60 11.69
C GLU A 126 18.52 -1.18 11.45
N LEU A 127 17.65 -1.00 10.46
CA LEU A 127 17.05 0.28 10.12
C LEU A 127 15.84 0.63 11.00
N ALA A 128 15.40 -0.30 11.87
CA ALA A 128 14.16 -0.14 12.65
C ALA A 128 12.95 0.23 11.76
N HIS A 129 12.87 -0.43 10.62
CA HIS A 129 11.78 -0.29 9.66
C HIS A 129 10.62 -1.21 10.02
N PHE A 130 9.44 -0.65 10.11
CA PHE A 130 8.20 -1.35 10.40
C PHE A 130 7.19 -1.05 9.29
N ASN A 131 6.44 -2.07 8.88
CA ASN A 131 5.31 -1.89 7.99
C ASN A 131 4.05 -2.56 8.52
N LYS A 132 2.92 -2.14 8.00
CA LYS A 132 1.61 -2.68 8.29
C LYS A 132 0.81 -2.78 7.00
N ASP A 133 0.34 -3.99 6.70
CA ASP A 133 -0.65 -4.23 5.66
C ASP A 133 -2.03 -3.83 6.19
N LEU A 134 -2.56 -2.74 5.69
CA LEU A 134 -3.83 -2.18 6.15
C LEU A 134 -5.05 -2.97 5.66
N ARG A 135 -4.87 -3.94 4.75
CA ARG A 135 -5.94 -4.80 4.25
C ARG A 135 -6.36 -5.85 5.28
N ARG A 136 -5.42 -6.31 6.11
CA ARG A 136 -5.59 -7.48 6.99
C ARG A 136 -6.33 -7.23 8.29
N ASN A 137 -6.64 -5.98 8.63
CA ASN A 137 -7.22 -5.61 9.92
C ASN A 137 -8.63 -5.02 9.79
N LEU A 138 -9.51 -5.76 9.14
CA LEU A 138 -10.96 -5.51 9.19
C LEU A 138 -11.68 -6.79 9.59
#